data_d313f8f0f6b35edd2cefa3b2944d01c2
#
_entry.id   d313f8f0f6b35edd2cefa3b2944d01c2
#
_cell.length_a   1.000
_cell.length_b   1.000
_cell.length_c   1.000
_cell.angle_alpha   90.00
_cell.angle_beta   90.00
_cell.angle_gamma   90.00
#
_symmetry.space_group_name_H-M   'P 1'
#
loop_
_entity.id
_entity.type
_entity.pdbx_description
1 polymer ?
#
loop_
_entity_poly.entity_id
_entity_poly.type
_entity_poly.pdbx_seq_one_letter_code
_entity_poly.pdbx_strand_id
1 'polypeptide(L)'
;MKLNSIILQNFKGIDNLEIKLDNKTTVIFGVNGVGKSTILQAIDLLYADIIAKLMGTVRSKTARFNEDFISYGKSAAGIKADFDFGDGESIYYERTIDRAKGEKRNTSALKKLTDKFQSLYIQMGYDDGNGNWIEESDNKSMPIFVNYGVNRIAVSYTHLRAHETCADLV
;
A
#
# COMPACT_ATOMS: atom_id res chain seq x y z
N MET A 1 0.92 -10.82 -2.98
CA MET A 1 0.64 -10.01 -1.77
C MET A 1 -0.85 -9.73 -1.70
N LYS A 2 -1.48 -9.98 -0.58
CA LYS A 2 -2.91 -9.76 -0.34
C LYS A 2 -3.09 -8.96 0.93
N LEU A 3 -4.13 -8.13 0.99
CA LEU A 3 -4.54 -7.42 2.19
C LEU A 3 -5.63 -8.26 2.88
N ASN A 4 -5.32 -8.83 4.04
CA ASN A 4 -6.26 -9.68 4.77
C ASN A 4 -7.21 -8.89 5.66
N SER A 5 -6.71 -7.83 6.28
CA SER A 5 -7.54 -6.98 7.13
C SER A 5 -7.00 -5.56 7.19
N ILE A 6 -7.89 -4.64 7.52
CA ILE A 6 -7.55 -3.26 7.85
C ILE A 6 -8.31 -2.83 9.09
N ILE A 7 -7.62 -2.13 9.99
CA ILE A 7 -8.18 -1.55 11.20
C ILE A 7 -7.95 -0.05 11.17
N LEU A 8 -9.01 0.72 11.34
CA LEU A 8 -8.99 2.17 11.45
C LEU A 8 -9.35 2.58 12.87
N GLN A 9 -8.58 3.51 13.43
CA GLN A 9 -8.82 4.05 14.78
C GLN A 9 -8.81 5.58 14.72
N ASN A 10 -9.89 6.22 15.16
CA ASN A 10 -10.07 7.67 15.19
C ASN A 10 -9.74 8.35 13.84
N PHE A 11 -10.07 7.72 12.74
CA PHE A 11 -9.71 8.13 11.38
C PHE A 11 -10.89 8.79 10.68
N LYS A 12 -10.83 10.11 10.44
CA LYS A 12 -11.85 10.89 9.70
C LYS A 12 -13.31 10.58 10.09
N GLY A 13 -13.64 10.59 11.37
CA GLY A 13 -15.00 10.30 11.84
C GLY A 13 -15.30 8.81 12.02
N ILE A 14 -14.35 7.92 11.78
CA ILE A 14 -14.42 6.50 12.15
C ILE A 14 -13.70 6.34 13.49
N ASP A 15 -14.43 6.05 14.56
CA ASP A 15 -13.82 5.85 15.87
C ASP A 15 -13.03 4.54 15.94
N ASN A 16 -13.65 3.43 15.50
CA ASN A 16 -13.02 2.14 15.37
C ASN A 16 -13.74 1.30 14.33
N LEU A 17 -12.98 0.73 13.39
CA LEU A 17 -13.50 -0.13 12.33
C LEU A 17 -12.47 -1.18 12.01
N GLU A 18 -12.87 -2.45 12.03
CA GLU A 18 -12.10 -3.56 11.49
C GLU A 18 -12.83 -4.15 10.29
N ILE A 19 -12.12 -4.32 9.19
CA ILE A 19 -12.61 -4.98 7.97
C ILE A 19 -11.70 -6.16 7.69
N LYS A 20 -12.28 -7.36 7.61
CA LYS A 20 -11.62 -8.58 7.14
C LYS A 20 -11.92 -8.78 5.67
N LEU A 21 -10.91 -9.07 4.88
CA LEU A 21 -10.97 -9.23 3.44
C LEU A 21 -10.65 -10.67 3.09
N ASP A 22 -11.64 -11.45 2.66
CA ASP A 22 -11.54 -12.90 2.43
C ASP A 22 -10.86 -13.26 1.10
N ASN A 23 -9.95 -12.45 0.59
CA ASN A 23 -9.33 -12.63 -0.72
C ASN A 23 -10.33 -12.71 -1.90
N LYS A 24 -11.53 -12.19 -1.72
CA LYS A 24 -12.60 -12.08 -2.70
C LYS A 24 -12.90 -10.61 -2.98
N THR A 25 -13.75 -10.37 -3.94
CA THR A 25 -14.29 -9.02 -4.18
C THR A 25 -15.06 -8.56 -2.96
N THR A 26 -14.61 -7.46 -2.35
CA THR A 26 -15.29 -6.80 -1.22
C THR A 26 -16.05 -5.59 -1.74
N VAL A 27 -17.33 -5.52 -1.46
CA VAL A 27 -18.20 -4.41 -1.84
C VAL A 27 -18.56 -3.61 -0.59
N ILE A 28 -18.20 -2.32 -0.59
CA ILE A 28 -18.54 -1.38 0.48
C ILE A 28 -19.73 -0.53 0.02
N PHE A 29 -20.85 -0.67 0.66
CA PHE A 29 -22.08 0.07 0.33
C PHE A 29 -22.64 0.79 1.56
N GLY A 30 -23.49 1.77 1.32
CA GLY A 30 -24.13 2.58 2.38
C GLY A 30 -24.49 3.98 1.88
N VAL A 31 -25.16 4.75 2.71
CA VAL A 31 -25.58 6.13 2.41
C VAL A 31 -24.36 7.06 2.23
N ASN A 32 -24.57 8.22 1.63
CA ASN A 32 -23.50 9.19 1.48
C ASN A 32 -23.03 9.72 2.85
N GLY A 33 -21.73 9.93 3.00
CA GLY A 33 -21.14 10.43 4.24
C GLY A 33 -20.77 9.35 5.27
N VAL A 34 -21.16 8.08 5.07
CA VAL A 34 -20.92 6.99 6.06
C VAL A 34 -19.45 6.51 6.14
N GLY A 35 -18.54 7.08 5.35
CA GLY A 35 -17.11 6.75 5.45
C GLY A 35 -16.58 5.77 4.39
N LYS A 36 -17.36 5.42 3.35
CA LYS A 36 -16.89 4.52 2.27
C LYS A 36 -15.59 4.98 1.61
N SER A 37 -15.55 6.25 1.20
CA SER A 37 -14.34 6.84 0.60
C SER A 37 -13.20 6.99 1.60
N THR A 38 -13.51 7.12 2.88
CA THR A 38 -12.54 7.18 3.97
C THR A 38 -11.77 5.87 4.11
N ILE A 39 -12.47 4.74 3.98
CA ILE A 39 -11.85 3.40 4.00
C ILE A 39 -10.89 3.24 2.81
N LEU A 40 -11.34 3.60 1.60
CA LEU A 40 -10.49 3.53 0.40
C LEU A 40 -9.26 4.44 0.53
N GLN A 41 -9.43 5.63 1.10
CA GLN A 41 -8.33 6.56 1.35
C GLN A 41 -7.30 6.00 2.36
N ALA A 42 -7.75 5.27 3.37
CA ALA A 42 -6.84 4.62 4.31
C ALA A 42 -6.02 3.51 3.62
N ILE A 43 -6.65 2.73 2.75
CA ILE A 43 -5.96 1.72 1.93
C ILE A 43 -4.93 2.38 1.01
N ASP A 44 -5.31 3.47 0.34
CA ASP A 44 -4.42 4.23 -0.53
C ASP A 44 -3.19 4.76 0.21
N LEU A 45 -3.36 5.31 1.42
CA LEU A 45 -2.26 5.77 2.27
C LEU A 45 -1.27 4.65 2.63
N LEU A 46 -1.76 3.42 2.88
CA LEU A 46 -0.89 2.27 3.18
C LEU A 46 -0.09 1.85 1.94
N TYR A 47 -0.75 1.69 0.80
CA TYR A 47 -0.08 1.27 -0.43
C TYR A 47 0.88 2.33 -0.96
N ALA A 48 0.54 3.61 -0.87
CA ALA A 48 1.43 4.70 -1.28
C ALA A 48 2.76 4.69 -0.49
N ASP A 49 2.73 4.32 0.78
CA ASP A 49 3.95 4.21 1.60
C ASP A 49 4.81 3.00 1.20
N ILE A 50 4.15 1.85 0.95
CA ILE A 50 4.83 0.63 0.48
C ILE A 50 5.47 0.87 -0.90
N ILE A 51 4.72 1.45 -1.84
CA ILE A 51 5.19 1.74 -3.20
C ILE A 51 6.35 2.74 -3.17
N ALA A 52 6.23 3.83 -2.41
CA ALA A 52 7.31 4.80 -2.28
C ALA A 52 8.60 4.17 -1.75
N LYS A 53 8.49 3.23 -0.82
CA LYS A 53 9.64 2.49 -0.29
C LYS A 53 10.23 1.54 -1.33
N LEU A 54 9.40 0.82 -2.09
CA LEU A 54 9.84 -0.08 -3.16
C LEU A 54 10.56 0.67 -4.28
N MET A 55 10.05 1.84 -4.65
CA MET A 55 10.62 2.68 -5.71
C MET A 55 11.80 3.54 -5.26
N GLY A 56 12.14 3.55 -3.97
CA GLY A 56 13.15 4.45 -3.42
C GLY A 56 12.79 5.94 -3.57
N THR A 57 11.52 6.27 -3.76
CA THR A 57 11.04 7.63 -4.00
C THR A 57 10.50 8.28 -2.74
N VAL A 58 10.42 9.62 -2.76
CA VAL A 58 9.75 10.36 -1.70
C VAL A 58 8.24 10.31 -1.95
N ARG A 59 7.47 10.02 -0.90
CA ARG A 59 6.00 10.05 -0.96
C ARG A 59 5.50 11.40 -1.47
N SER A 60 4.49 11.35 -2.32
CA SER A 60 3.76 12.55 -2.72
C SER A 60 3.14 13.25 -1.50
N LYS A 61 2.92 14.56 -1.60
CA LYS A 61 2.27 15.33 -0.52
C LYS A 61 0.87 14.79 -0.19
N THR A 62 0.17 14.27 -1.19
CA THR A 62 -1.19 13.70 -1.05
C THR A 62 -1.21 12.35 -0.33
N ALA A 63 -0.08 11.64 -0.29
CA ALA A 63 0.07 10.36 0.41
C ALA A 63 0.62 10.50 1.84
N ARG A 64 0.70 11.72 2.38
CA ARG A 64 1.13 11.95 3.77
C ARG A 64 -0.03 11.72 4.71
N PHE A 65 0.23 10.97 5.76
CA PHE A 65 -0.68 10.83 6.88
C PHE A 65 -0.46 12.01 7.82
N ASN A 66 -1.38 12.98 7.79
CA ASN A 66 -1.29 14.25 8.54
C ASN A 66 -2.46 14.39 9.52
N GLU A 67 -2.52 15.49 10.25
CA GLU A 67 -3.52 15.74 11.30
C GLU A 67 -4.96 15.82 10.79
N ASP A 68 -5.18 16.13 9.49
CA ASP A 68 -6.52 16.18 8.89
C ASP A 68 -7.22 14.81 8.87
N PHE A 69 -6.48 13.74 9.12
CA PHE A 69 -7.02 12.39 9.24
C PHE A 69 -7.46 12.04 10.66
N ILE A 70 -7.14 12.87 11.66
CA ILE A 70 -7.55 12.63 13.04
C ILE A 70 -9.01 13.06 13.23
N SER A 71 -9.84 12.17 13.75
CA SER A 71 -11.24 12.47 14.08
C SER A 71 -11.34 13.67 15.02
N TYR A 72 -12.40 14.44 14.88
CA TYR A 72 -12.66 15.60 15.73
C TYR A 72 -12.66 15.21 17.22
N GLY A 73 -12.02 16.01 18.05
CA GLY A 73 -11.92 15.76 19.50
C GLY A 73 -10.93 14.66 19.92
N LYS A 74 -10.22 14.03 18.95
CA LYS A 74 -9.21 13.02 19.24
C LYS A 74 -7.80 13.60 19.13
N SER A 75 -6.84 13.03 19.87
CA SER A 75 -5.43 13.43 19.82
C SER A 75 -4.63 12.68 18.78
N ALA A 76 -5.06 11.49 18.40
CA ALA A 76 -4.34 10.63 17.48
C ALA A 76 -5.28 9.77 16.64
N ALA A 77 -4.79 9.35 15.45
CA ALA A 77 -5.45 8.37 14.60
C ALA A 77 -4.46 7.27 14.18
N GLY A 78 -4.98 6.10 13.82
CA GLY A 78 -4.18 4.96 13.38
C GLY A 78 -4.80 4.18 12.24
N ILE A 79 -3.93 3.61 11.42
CA ILE A 79 -4.26 2.64 10.39
C ILE A 79 -3.36 1.44 10.61
N LYS A 80 -3.96 0.23 10.73
CA LYS A 80 -3.24 -1.04 10.79
C LYS A 80 -3.71 -1.94 9.67
N ALA A 81 -2.82 -2.68 9.06
CA ALA A 81 -3.14 -3.63 8.01
C ALA A 81 -2.37 -4.92 8.19
N ASP A 82 -3.00 -6.02 7.83
CA ASP A 82 -2.39 -7.34 7.77
C ASP A 82 -2.22 -7.76 6.32
N PHE A 83 -0.98 -8.08 5.95
CA PHE A 83 -0.61 -8.50 4.60
C PHE A 83 -0.16 -9.95 4.59
N ASP A 84 -0.71 -10.73 3.66
CA ASP A 84 -0.36 -12.13 3.39
C ASP A 84 0.29 -12.27 2.01
N PHE A 85 1.33 -13.07 1.92
CA PHE A 85 2.04 -13.41 0.69
C PHE A 85 1.76 -14.83 0.20
N GLY A 86 0.92 -15.57 0.92
CA GLY A 86 0.50 -16.93 0.56
C GLY A 86 1.45 -18.02 1.04
N ASP A 87 2.35 -17.70 1.97
CA ASP A 87 3.29 -18.63 2.61
C ASP A 87 2.94 -18.94 4.07
N GLY A 88 1.80 -18.48 4.54
CA GLY A 88 1.32 -18.68 5.92
C GLY A 88 1.84 -17.64 6.90
N GLU A 89 2.69 -16.71 6.48
CA GLU A 89 3.14 -15.62 7.32
C GLU A 89 2.37 -14.33 7.03
N SER A 90 1.90 -13.69 8.10
CA SER A 90 1.29 -12.38 8.05
C SER A 90 2.26 -11.29 8.50
N ILE A 91 2.27 -10.16 7.81
CA ILE A 91 3.04 -8.99 8.18
C ILE A 91 2.09 -7.85 8.52
N TYR A 92 2.12 -7.45 9.79
CA TYR A 92 1.33 -6.34 10.29
C TYR A 92 2.07 -5.03 10.10
N TYR A 93 1.45 -4.12 9.34
CA TYR A 93 1.96 -2.79 9.13
C TYR A 93 1.04 -1.75 9.75
N GLU A 94 1.64 -0.80 10.48
CA GLU A 94 0.92 0.24 11.22
C GLU A 94 1.49 1.61 10.92
N ARG A 95 0.59 2.57 10.75
CA ARG A 95 0.86 4.01 10.73
C ARG A 95 -0.02 4.71 11.74
N THR A 96 0.54 5.62 12.50
CA THR A 96 -0.20 6.47 13.45
C THR A 96 0.17 7.92 13.23
N ILE A 97 -0.76 8.80 13.51
CA ILE A 97 -0.56 10.26 13.57
C ILE A 97 -1.04 10.77 14.91
N ASP A 98 -0.23 11.58 15.55
CA ASP A 98 -0.53 12.24 16.82
C ASP A 98 -0.32 13.75 16.65
N ARG A 99 -1.25 14.57 17.15
CA ARG A 99 -1.17 16.04 17.00
C ARG A 99 0.08 16.64 17.63
N ALA A 100 0.57 16.06 18.72
CA ALA A 100 1.76 16.56 19.42
C ALA A 100 3.07 15.98 18.89
N LYS A 101 3.04 14.72 18.41
CA LYS A 101 4.25 13.96 18.04
C LYS A 101 4.44 13.77 16.54
N GLY A 102 3.41 14.11 15.74
CA GLY A 102 3.43 13.89 14.31
C GLY A 102 3.23 12.42 13.88
N GLU A 103 3.60 12.11 12.65
CA GLU A 103 3.45 10.77 12.09
C GLU A 103 4.50 9.80 12.62
N LYS A 104 4.06 8.61 13.04
CA LYS A 104 4.89 7.45 13.35
C LYS A 104 4.45 6.26 12.51
N ARG A 105 5.40 5.49 12.01
CA ARG A 105 5.17 4.28 11.21
C ARG A 105 6.08 3.16 11.65
N ASN A 106 5.64 1.95 11.50
CA ASN A 106 6.45 0.77 11.78
C ASN A 106 7.41 0.51 10.61
N THR A 107 8.59 1.13 10.66
CA THR A 107 9.60 1.04 9.60
C THR A 107 10.18 -0.36 9.47
N SER A 108 10.23 -1.14 10.56
CA SER A 108 10.68 -2.53 10.54
C SER A 108 9.69 -3.42 9.77
N ALA A 109 8.39 -3.26 10.01
CA ALA A 109 7.36 -3.98 9.27
C ALA A 109 7.33 -3.54 7.80
N LEU A 110 7.47 -2.24 7.52
CA LEU A 110 7.55 -1.73 6.16
C LEU A 110 8.75 -2.33 5.40
N LYS A 111 9.91 -2.43 6.04
CA LYS A 111 11.08 -3.07 5.46
C LYS A 111 10.81 -4.54 5.16
N LYS A 112 10.27 -5.31 6.13
CA LYS A 112 9.91 -6.72 5.91
C LYS A 112 8.94 -6.91 4.74
N LEU A 113 7.92 -6.04 4.63
CA LEU A 113 6.97 -6.06 3.50
C LEU A 113 7.67 -5.85 2.17
N THR A 114 8.54 -4.83 2.08
CA THR A 114 9.24 -4.51 0.84
C THR A 114 10.28 -5.56 0.48
N ASP A 115 11.06 -6.06 1.43
CA ASP A 115 12.05 -7.11 1.20
C ASP A 115 11.36 -8.40 0.69
N LYS A 116 10.24 -8.77 1.32
CA LYS A 116 9.47 -9.94 0.90
C LYS A 116 8.80 -9.75 -0.47
N PHE A 117 8.30 -8.53 -0.75
CA PHE A 117 7.78 -8.20 -2.07
C PHE A 117 8.87 -8.32 -3.13
N GLN A 118 10.05 -7.76 -2.88
CA GLN A 118 11.18 -7.83 -3.80
C GLN A 118 11.59 -9.27 -4.07
N SER A 119 11.73 -10.09 -3.04
CA SER A 119 12.13 -11.50 -3.17
C SER A 119 11.13 -12.36 -3.97
N LEU A 120 9.83 -11.99 -3.97
CA LEU A 120 8.79 -12.79 -4.63
C LEU A 120 8.43 -12.31 -6.03
N TYR A 121 8.61 -11.02 -6.31
CA TYR A 121 8.07 -10.41 -7.53
C TYR A 121 9.11 -9.65 -8.36
N ILE A 122 10.27 -9.29 -7.79
CA ILE A 122 11.34 -8.65 -8.53
C ILE A 122 12.39 -9.72 -8.80
N GLN A 123 12.41 -10.22 -10.02
CA GLN A 123 13.42 -11.19 -10.45
C GLN A 123 14.78 -10.49 -10.54
N MET A 124 15.76 -11.04 -9.88
CA MET A 124 17.15 -10.71 -10.15
C MET A 124 17.61 -11.59 -11.30
N GLY A 125 17.60 -11.04 -12.52
CA GLY A 125 18.34 -11.64 -13.61
C GLY A 125 19.85 -11.48 -13.36
N TYR A 126 20.66 -12.34 -13.88
CA TYR A 126 22.12 -12.22 -13.90
C TYR A 126 22.64 -12.30 -15.33
N ASP A 127 23.73 -11.61 -15.60
CA ASP A 127 24.47 -11.73 -16.85
C ASP A 127 25.25 -13.06 -16.82
N ASP A 128 25.07 -13.91 -17.84
CA ASP A 128 25.78 -15.19 -17.98
C ASP A 128 27.27 -15.05 -18.31
N GLY A 129 27.80 -13.83 -18.35
CA GLY A 129 29.15 -13.49 -18.74
C GLY A 129 29.39 -13.43 -20.26
N ASN A 130 28.36 -13.71 -21.07
CA ASN A 130 28.37 -13.62 -22.52
C ASN A 130 27.50 -12.46 -23.05
N GLY A 131 27.02 -11.61 -22.15
CA GLY A 131 26.12 -10.49 -22.45
C GLY A 131 24.65 -10.92 -22.61
N ASN A 132 24.28 -12.14 -22.21
CA ASN A 132 22.91 -12.57 -22.17
C ASN A 132 22.36 -12.43 -20.75
N TRP A 133 21.21 -11.77 -20.63
CA TRP A 133 20.51 -11.65 -19.37
C TRP A 133 19.65 -12.90 -19.14
N ILE A 134 19.98 -13.69 -18.11
CA ILE A 134 19.21 -14.87 -17.73
C ILE A 134 18.21 -14.45 -16.63
N GLU A 135 16.91 -14.57 -16.92
CA GLU A 135 15.85 -14.42 -15.95
C GLU A 135 15.64 -15.74 -15.19
N GLU A 136 15.72 -15.72 -13.87
CA GLU A 136 15.33 -16.87 -13.04
C GLU A 136 13.81 -17.01 -13.06
N SER A 137 13.30 -18.08 -13.65
CA SER A 137 11.90 -18.23 -14.05
C SER A 137 10.98 -18.83 -12.98
N ASP A 138 10.79 -18.17 -11.86
CA ASP A 138 9.60 -18.43 -11.04
C ASP A 138 8.60 -17.28 -11.24
N ASN A 139 7.83 -17.39 -12.33
CA ASN A 139 6.91 -16.35 -12.83
C ASN A 139 5.70 -16.12 -11.89
N LYS A 140 5.91 -15.52 -10.73
CA LYS A 140 4.81 -14.91 -10.00
C LYS A 140 4.48 -13.56 -10.61
N SER A 141 3.30 -13.45 -11.20
CA SER A 141 2.81 -12.17 -11.74
C SER A 141 2.84 -11.09 -10.67
N MET A 142 3.46 -9.94 -10.98
CA MET A 142 3.52 -8.80 -10.07
C MET A 142 2.11 -8.31 -9.75
N PRO A 143 1.75 -8.12 -8.46
CA PRO A 143 0.45 -7.58 -8.11
C PRO A 143 0.32 -6.13 -8.59
N ILE A 144 -0.85 -5.80 -9.14
CA ILE A 144 -1.20 -4.46 -9.60
C ILE A 144 -2.09 -3.83 -8.55
N PHE A 145 -1.76 -2.61 -8.13
CA PHE A 145 -2.63 -1.78 -7.32
C PHE A 145 -3.19 -0.65 -8.18
N VAL A 146 -4.52 -0.60 -8.29
CA VAL A 146 -5.23 0.46 -9.04
C VAL A 146 -6.26 1.10 -8.13
N ASN A 147 -6.14 2.40 -7.90
CA ASN A 147 -7.11 3.18 -7.16
C ASN A 147 -7.87 4.12 -8.12
N TYR A 148 -9.17 3.93 -8.22
CA TYR A 148 -10.07 4.84 -8.94
C TYR A 148 -10.68 5.83 -7.94
N GLY A 149 -10.08 7.02 -7.85
CA GLY A 149 -10.60 8.11 -7.02
C GLY A 149 -11.97 8.63 -7.49
N VAL A 150 -12.59 9.44 -6.65
CA VAL A 150 -13.93 10.04 -6.91
C VAL A 150 -13.95 10.85 -8.21
N ASN A 151 -12.81 11.41 -8.62
CA ASN A 151 -12.66 12.18 -9.85
C ASN A 151 -12.46 11.32 -11.11
N ARG A 152 -12.64 10.00 -11.02
CA ARG A 152 -12.46 9.04 -12.11
C ARG A 152 -11.10 9.10 -12.81
N ILE A 153 -10.08 9.63 -12.15
CA ILE A 153 -8.71 9.58 -12.63
C ILE A 153 -8.10 8.29 -12.10
N ALA A 154 -7.78 7.38 -13.01
CA ALA A 154 -7.04 6.17 -12.65
C ALA A 154 -5.61 6.58 -12.24
N VAL A 155 -5.27 6.42 -10.98
CA VAL A 155 -3.87 6.51 -10.55
C VAL A 155 -3.30 5.10 -10.66
N SER A 156 -2.65 4.82 -11.77
CA SER A 156 -1.96 3.55 -11.97
C SER A 156 -0.58 3.62 -11.32
N TYR A 157 -0.37 2.82 -10.29
CA TYR A 157 0.95 2.56 -9.71
C TYR A 157 1.56 1.32 -10.36
N THR A 158 1.60 1.29 -11.69
CA THR A 158 2.28 0.25 -12.42
C THR A 158 3.56 0.82 -13.00
N HIS A 159 4.65 0.27 -12.66
CA HIS A 159 5.89 -0.02 -13.38
C HIS A 159 7.05 -0.12 -12.40
N LEU A 160 7.16 -1.27 -11.76
CA LEU A 160 8.44 -1.79 -11.33
C LEU A 160 8.97 -2.68 -12.47
N ARG A 161 9.29 -2.10 -13.61
CA ARG A 161 10.24 -2.68 -14.55
C ARG A 161 11.57 -2.01 -14.27
N ALA A 162 12.51 -2.78 -13.75
CA ALA A 162 13.91 -2.47 -13.90
C ALA A 162 14.18 -2.42 -15.42
N HIS A 163 14.63 -1.27 -15.92
CA HIS A 163 15.04 -1.03 -17.28
C HIS A 163 13.99 -1.25 -18.41
N GLU A 164 13.06 -0.29 -18.55
CA GLU A 164 12.64 0.14 -19.88
C GLU A 164 12.60 1.66 -19.88
N THR A 165 13.44 2.24 -20.68
CA THR A 165 13.45 3.66 -21.05
C THR A 165 12.07 4.03 -21.59
N CYS A 166 11.47 5.11 -21.06
CA CYS A 166 10.31 5.77 -21.65
C CYS A 166 10.66 6.28 -23.07
N ALA A 167 10.47 5.46 -24.05
CA ALA A 167 10.42 5.83 -25.46
C ALA A 167 9.46 4.82 -26.08
N ASP A 168 8.18 5.15 -26.09
CA ASP A 168 7.14 4.66 -27.00
C ASP A 168 5.78 4.68 -26.30
N LEU A 169 5.25 5.92 -26.13
CA LEU A 169 3.80 6.14 -26.06
C LEU A 169 3.52 7.46 -26.80
N VAL A 170 3.32 7.32 -28.11
CA VAL A 170 2.56 8.27 -28.92
C VAL A 170 1.11 7.82 -28.94
#